data_facf4a676176bab683d912e88328cebf
#
_entry.id   facf4a676176bab683d912e88328cebf
#
_cell.length_a   1.000
_cell.length_b   1.000
_cell.length_c   1.000
_cell.angle_alpha   90.00
_cell.angle_beta   90.00
_cell.angle_gamma   90.00
#
_symmetry.space_group_name_H-M   'P 1'
#
loop_
_entity.id
_entity.type
_entity.pdbx_description
1 polymer ?
#
loop_
_entity_poly.entity_id
_entity_poly.type
_entity_poly.pdbx_seq_one_letter_code
_entity_poly.pdbx_strand_id
1 'polypeptide(L)'
;MGIDVNIRITGGAGQGVHTAGGLISRMAVAAGHHFHATQDYMSRIRGGRNSYSVRVMDSPVRAGRAGADILLALDPAHLPHFLPSVDPPGLVLSDLPADAPAGRVTSAPLSRLAVSAGSPILGNMVGTGIVARALGIPLDTVDRLLALEFRDDFLEKNRQAVRLGAGWAEGRVPGAFRLPPAEFRPRLILSGNEALALGAIAGGCKFAAGYPMTPGSSILLGLSADGPPLGLVFEQAEDEIAALNMAIGASYAGARAMVATSGGGFALMAEALSLAGMMETPVVIALAMRPGPATGMPTRTGQEDLSFALSAGHGEFPRLVLAPGSVEEAYSLAFHAMEMAEAHQVPCILLTDQHLADTVVDADPEGLEVRPVRRRIARGAEVPRDGEGRYLRYAVTPDGVSPMAVPGEPGVTVVADSDEHGEDGHLTEDPGVRIRMVEKRARKEKGLAAEALPPLLSGPPDGEVALVGFGSTKGVIAEAREILAREGVPAAAVHLRQVGPFPSGAMDGILARYGTVLTVENNRTGQLARLIRAETGREVSGTVSRFDGLPFTPGELAREIRERL
;
A
#
# COMPACT_ATOMS: atom_id res chain seq x y z
N MET A 1 6.90 -28.31 12.59
CA MET A 1 6.32 -27.31 11.67
C MET A 1 6.04 -26.08 12.50
N GLY A 2 6.37 -24.89 11.98
CA GLY A 2 6.00 -23.64 12.60
C GLY A 2 4.49 -23.45 12.60
N ILE A 3 3.99 -22.47 13.37
CA ILE A 3 2.57 -22.15 13.37
C ILE A 3 2.18 -21.35 12.12
N ASP A 4 1.01 -21.66 11.56
CA ASP A 4 0.37 -20.94 10.47
C ASP A 4 -1.15 -21.10 10.62
N VAL A 5 -1.81 -20.13 11.27
CA VAL A 5 -3.26 -20.15 11.55
C VAL A 5 -3.92 -18.98 10.87
N ASN A 6 -4.94 -19.24 10.04
CA ASN A 6 -5.72 -18.22 9.36
C ASN A 6 -7.14 -18.14 9.93
N ILE A 7 -7.47 -17.00 10.55
CA ILE A 7 -8.76 -16.71 11.15
C ILE A 7 -9.53 -15.81 10.19
N ARG A 8 -10.75 -16.19 9.81
CA ARG A 8 -11.64 -15.37 8.99
C ARG A 8 -12.90 -15.01 9.77
N ILE A 9 -13.16 -13.72 9.85
CA ILE A 9 -14.38 -13.17 10.43
C ILE A 9 -15.25 -12.68 9.28
N THR A 10 -16.54 -13.05 9.24
CA THR A 10 -17.45 -12.57 8.21
C THR A 10 -18.75 -12.05 8.81
N GLY A 11 -19.30 -11.02 8.15
CA GLY A 11 -20.55 -10.38 8.57
C GLY A 11 -20.96 -9.25 7.61
N GLY A 12 -22.14 -8.70 7.84
CA GLY A 12 -22.59 -7.50 7.15
C GLY A 12 -21.89 -6.24 7.64
N ALA A 13 -21.92 -5.17 6.84
CA ALA A 13 -21.47 -3.85 7.27
C ALA A 13 -22.25 -3.40 8.52
N GLY A 14 -21.52 -2.94 9.53
CA GLY A 14 -22.06 -2.56 10.85
C GLY A 14 -22.07 -3.67 11.90
N GLN A 15 -21.73 -4.92 11.57
CA GLN A 15 -21.63 -6.01 12.54
C GLN A 15 -20.27 -6.11 13.25
N GLY A 16 -19.37 -5.13 13.07
CA GLY A 16 -18.09 -5.06 13.77
C GLY A 16 -17.05 -6.10 13.32
N VAL A 17 -17.10 -6.52 12.04
CA VAL A 17 -16.12 -7.43 11.44
C VAL A 17 -14.69 -6.86 11.55
N HIS A 18 -14.52 -5.59 11.21
CA HIS A 18 -13.24 -4.89 11.29
C HIS A 18 -12.72 -4.81 12.74
N THR A 19 -13.59 -4.44 13.69
CA THR A 19 -13.22 -4.32 15.12
C THR A 19 -12.76 -5.67 15.69
N ALA A 20 -13.49 -6.76 15.38
CA ALA A 20 -13.09 -8.10 15.81
C ALA A 20 -11.77 -8.52 15.20
N GLY A 21 -11.58 -8.31 13.88
CA GLY A 21 -10.34 -8.63 13.17
C GLY A 21 -9.14 -7.84 13.69
N GLY A 22 -9.29 -6.52 13.90
CA GLY A 22 -8.26 -5.67 14.47
C GLY A 22 -7.87 -6.09 15.89
N LEU A 23 -8.84 -6.47 16.72
CA LEU A 23 -8.53 -6.97 18.08
C LEU A 23 -7.80 -8.32 18.04
N ILE A 24 -8.19 -9.25 17.14
CA ILE A 24 -7.50 -10.52 16.95
C ILE A 24 -6.06 -10.30 16.46
N SER A 25 -5.84 -9.36 15.54
CA SER A 25 -4.49 -8.97 15.09
C SER A 25 -3.61 -8.48 16.25
N ARG A 26 -4.15 -7.61 17.11
CA ARG A 26 -3.44 -7.13 18.31
C ARG A 26 -3.19 -8.25 19.32
N MET A 27 -4.09 -9.22 19.47
CA MET A 27 -3.89 -10.38 20.31
C MET A 27 -2.72 -11.24 19.82
N ALA A 28 -2.57 -11.43 18.51
CA ALA A 28 -1.44 -12.16 17.93
C ALA A 28 -0.10 -11.49 18.28
N VAL A 29 -0.01 -10.16 18.09
CA VAL A 29 1.20 -9.37 18.46
C VAL A 29 1.47 -9.43 19.96
N ALA A 30 0.44 -9.27 20.78
CA ALA A 30 0.58 -9.33 22.24
C ALA A 30 1.04 -10.72 22.74
N ALA A 31 0.78 -11.78 21.96
CA ALA A 31 1.27 -13.13 22.19
C ALA A 31 2.66 -13.39 21.60
N GLY A 32 3.32 -12.39 20.98
CA GLY A 32 4.66 -12.50 20.41
C GLY A 32 4.70 -13.06 18.99
N HIS A 33 3.56 -13.15 18.30
CA HIS A 33 3.46 -13.68 16.95
C HIS A 33 3.34 -12.58 15.89
N HIS A 34 3.67 -12.94 14.65
CA HIS A 34 3.47 -12.11 13.48
C HIS A 34 2.09 -12.32 12.87
N PHE A 35 1.58 -11.30 12.21
CA PHE A 35 0.33 -11.44 11.47
C PHE A 35 0.33 -10.67 10.15
N HIS A 36 -0.58 -11.09 9.27
CA HIS A 36 -0.95 -10.40 8.05
C HIS A 36 -2.47 -10.42 7.95
N ALA A 37 -3.06 -9.25 7.89
CA ALA A 37 -4.51 -9.14 7.80
C ALA A 37 -4.93 -8.44 6.51
N THR A 38 -6.05 -8.91 5.94
CA THR A 38 -6.66 -8.38 4.74
C THR A 38 -8.15 -8.26 4.91
N GLN A 39 -8.75 -7.29 4.21
CA GLN A 39 -10.17 -7.06 4.19
C GLN A 39 -10.74 -7.38 2.80
N ASP A 40 -11.94 -7.96 2.80
CA ASP A 40 -12.79 -8.08 1.61
C ASP A 40 -14.14 -7.45 1.96
N TYR A 41 -14.45 -6.31 1.38
CA TYR A 41 -15.69 -5.59 1.62
C TYR A 41 -16.33 -5.13 0.32
N MET A 42 -17.64 -5.04 0.38
CA MET A 42 -18.43 -4.58 -0.77
C MET A 42 -18.61 -3.07 -0.72
N SER A 43 -18.67 -2.42 -1.87
CA SER A 43 -18.99 -0.99 -1.99
C SER A 43 -20.45 -0.71 -1.64
N ARG A 44 -20.81 -0.88 -0.35
CA ARG A 44 -22.16 -0.68 0.20
C ARG A 44 -22.08 -0.10 1.61
N ILE A 45 -22.99 0.81 1.95
CA ILE A 45 -23.06 1.44 3.27
C ILE A 45 -23.57 0.46 4.33
N ARG A 46 -24.47 -0.47 3.99
CA ARG A 46 -25.04 -1.48 4.91
C ARG A 46 -25.17 -2.83 4.22
N GLY A 47 -25.06 -3.90 5.01
CA GLY A 47 -25.13 -5.28 4.54
C GLY A 47 -23.91 -5.67 3.70
N GLY A 48 -24.11 -6.59 2.77
CA GLY A 48 -23.03 -7.15 1.96
C GLY A 48 -22.27 -8.25 2.70
N ARG A 49 -21.51 -9.02 1.93
CA ARG A 49 -20.68 -10.11 2.47
C ARG A 49 -19.26 -9.57 2.67
N ASN A 50 -18.98 -9.07 3.86
CA ASN A 50 -17.65 -8.59 4.19
C ASN A 50 -16.90 -9.65 4.98
N SER A 51 -15.58 -9.68 4.83
CA SER A 51 -14.71 -10.51 5.64
C SER A 51 -13.42 -9.78 6.03
N TYR A 52 -12.88 -10.20 7.15
CA TYR A 52 -11.56 -9.81 7.65
C TYR A 52 -10.77 -11.08 7.94
N SER A 53 -9.66 -11.28 7.28
CA SER A 53 -8.80 -12.45 7.45
C SER A 53 -7.53 -12.05 8.20
N VAL A 54 -7.17 -12.81 9.24
CA VAL A 54 -5.95 -12.62 10.03
C VAL A 54 -5.16 -13.91 9.99
N ARG A 55 -4.04 -13.92 9.29
CA ARG A 55 -3.10 -15.04 9.26
C ARG A 55 -2.01 -14.79 10.29
N VAL A 56 -1.79 -15.74 11.21
CA VAL A 56 -0.85 -15.64 12.33
C VAL A 56 0.23 -16.70 12.18
N MET A 57 1.50 -16.29 12.28
CA MET A 57 2.66 -17.19 12.19
C MET A 57 3.70 -16.86 13.28
N ASP A 58 4.65 -17.77 13.48
CA ASP A 58 5.85 -17.59 14.31
C ASP A 58 6.98 -16.83 13.60
N SER A 59 6.81 -16.55 12.31
CA SER A 59 7.72 -15.79 11.46
C SER A 59 6.98 -14.70 10.69
N PRO A 60 7.65 -13.67 10.13
CA PRO A 60 7.00 -12.60 9.39
C PRO A 60 6.12 -13.12 8.25
N VAL A 61 4.86 -12.71 8.23
CA VAL A 61 3.84 -13.13 7.25
C VAL A 61 3.86 -12.16 6.08
N ARG A 62 4.02 -12.68 4.86
CA ARG A 62 4.18 -11.84 3.65
C ARG A 62 2.96 -11.78 2.76
N ALA A 63 2.06 -12.74 2.89
CA ALA A 63 0.84 -12.82 2.07
C ALA A 63 -0.32 -13.49 2.82
N GLY A 64 -1.54 -13.21 2.39
CA GLY A 64 -2.74 -13.90 2.85
C GLY A 64 -2.82 -15.33 2.30
N ARG A 65 -3.63 -16.18 2.94
CA ARG A 65 -3.91 -17.56 2.53
C ARG A 65 -5.38 -17.72 2.13
N ALA A 66 -5.69 -18.54 1.14
CA ALA A 66 -7.06 -18.77 0.68
C ALA A 66 -7.90 -19.50 1.74
N GLY A 67 -7.37 -20.58 2.32
CA GLY A 67 -8.05 -21.38 3.33
C GLY A 67 -8.11 -20.72 4.70
N ALA A 68 -9.16 -20.99 5.46
CA ALA A 68 -9.30 -20.57 6.85
C ALA A 68 -9.28 -21.78 7.78
N ASP A 69 -8.55 -21.67 8.91
CA ASP A 69 -8.57 -22.67 9.99
C ASP A 69 -9.69 -22.37 10.98
N ILE A 70 -10.01 -21.09 11.19
CA ILE A 70 -11.11 -20.65 12.03
C ILE A 70 -11.99 -19.69 11.19
N LEU A 71 -13.27 -20.02 11.05
CA LEU A 71 -14.28 -19.13 10.48
C LEU A 71 -15.25 -18.70 11.58
N LEU A 72 -15.29 -17.40 11.86
CA LEU A 72 -16.30 -16.77 12.70
C LEU A 72 -17.32 -16.07 11.80
N ALA A 73 -18.50 -16.67 11.62
CA ALA A 73 -19.57 -16.07 10.85
C ALA A 73 -20.58 -15.38 11.78
N LEU A 74 -20.51 -14.04 11.82
CA LEU A 74 -21.43 -13.20 12.62
C LEU A 74 -22.85 -13.20 12.05
N ASP A 75 -22.97 -13.47 10.75
CA ASP A 75 -24.25 -13.68 10.06
C ASP A 75 -24.29 -15.08 9.45
N PRO A 76 -25.17 -15.98 9.92
CA PRO A 76 -25.31 -17.34 9.37
C PRO A 76 -25.61 -17.38 7.87
N ALA A 77 -26.26 -16.35 7.30
CA ALA A 77 -26.54 -16.24 5.87
C ALA A 77 -25.26 -16.21 5.00
N HIS A 78 -24.11 -15.91 5.58
CA HIS A 78 -22.83 -15.90 4.87
C HIS A 78 -22.14 -17.28 4.81
N LEU A 79 -22.55 -18.24 5.65
CA LEU A 79 -21.94 -19.57 5.72
C LEU A 79 -21.84 -20.30 4.37
N PRO A 80 -22.90 -20.35 3.51
CA PRO A 80 -22.81 -21.05 2.25
C PRO A 80 -21.68 -20.54 1.33
N HIS A 81 -21.33 -19.27 1.46
CA HIS A 81 -20.26 -18.66 0.66
C HIS A 81 -18.88 -18.97 1.22
N PHE A 82 -18.70 -18.88 2.56
CA PHE A 82 -17.35 -18.98 3.17
C PHE A 82 -16.99 -20.39 3.65
N LEU A 83 -17.96 -21.26 3.90
CA LEU A 83 -17.74 -22.63 4.37
C LEU A 83 -16.84 -23.46 3.44
N PRO A 84 -16.93 -23.34 2.09
CA PRO A 84 -16.03 -24.06 1.18
C PRO A 84 -14.56 -23.69 1.35
N SER A 85 -14.26 -22.49 1.86
CA SER A 85 -12.89 -22.01 2.09
C SER A 85 -12.32 -22.40 3.45
N VAL A 86 -13.01 -23.20 4.27
CA VAL A 86 -12.49 -23.69 5.54
C VAL A 86 -11.78 -25.02 5.35
N ASP A 87 -10.48 -25.04 5.66
CA ASP A 87 -9.64 -26.22 5.57
C ASP A 87 -10.00 -27.23 6.70
N PRO A 88 -10.21 -28.54 6.41
CA PRO A 88 -10.38 -29.54 7.45
C PRO A 88 -9.07 -29.76 8.25
N PRO A 89 -9.13 -29.88 9.58
CA PRO A 89 -10.27 -29.94 10.51
C PRO A 89 -10.67 -28.57 11.09
N GLY A 90 -10.88 -27.55 10.27
CA GLY A 90 -11.13 -26.17 10.70
C GLY A 90 -12.35 -26.01 11.62
N LEU A 91 -12.30 -24.99 12.45
CA LEU A 91 -13.35 -24.58 13.36
C LEU A 91 -14.28 -23.56 12.71
N VAL A 92 -15.57 -23.88 12.63
CA VAL A 92 -16.58 -22.96 12.12
C VAL A 92 -17.55 -22.58 13.23
N LEU A 93 -17.65 -21.29 13.52
CA LEU A 93 -18.45 -20.70 14.59
C LEU A 93 -19.54 -19.82 13.99
N SER A 94 -20.80 -20.08 14.33
CA SER A 94 -21.92 -19.24 13.95
C SER A 94 -23.13 -19.45 14.85
N ASP A 95 -24.04 -18.49 14.85
CA ASP A 95 -25.30 -18.54 15.60
C ASP A 95 -26.36 -19.29 14.79
N LEU A 96 -26.33 -20.61 14.87
CA LEU A 96 -27.28 -21.46 14.15
C LEU A 96 -28.55 -21.72 14.95
N PRO A 97 -29.70 -21.93 14.28
CA PRO A 97 -30.90 -22.49 14.90
C PRO A 97 -30.62 -23.82 15.62
N ALA A 98 -31.33 -24.08 16.69
CA ALA A 98 -31.15 -25.29 17.50
C ALA A 98 -31.41 -26.61 16.73
N ASP A 99 -32.19 -26.53 15.66
CA ASP A 99 -32.55 -27.62 14.76
C ASP A 99 -31.66 -27.74 13.52
N ALA A 100 -30.59 -26.92 13.42
CA ALA A 100 -29.66 -27.02 12.31
C ALA A 100 -29.01 -28.41 12.29
N PRO A 101 -28.85 -29.03 11.12
CA PRO A 101 -28.23 -30.36 11.02
C PRO A 101 -26.81 -30.33 11.57
N ALA A 102 -26.51 -31.37 12.36
CA ALA A 102 -25.14 -31.59 12.83
C ALA A 102 -24.17 -31.68 11.65
N GLY A 103 -23.17 -30.80 11.60
CA GLY A 103 -22.24 -30.69 10.50
C GLY A 103 -20.94 -30.06 10.91
N ARG A 104 -20.23 -29.48 9.93
CA ARG A 104 -18.94 -28.79 10.14
C ARG A 104 -19.05 -27.50 11.00
N VAL A 105 -20.26 -27.06 11.36
CA VAL A 105 -20.48 -25.79 12.08
C VAL A 105 -20.73 -26.06 13.55
N THR A 106 -19.94 -25.43 14.41
CA THR A 106 -20.18 -25.39 15.86
C THR A 106 -21.16 -24.27 16.15
N SER A 107 -22.40 -24.62 16.56
CA SER A 107 -23.41 -23.63 16.92
C SER A 107 -23.02 -22.89 18.18
N ALA A 108 -22.58 -21.64 18.04
CA ALA A 108 -22.21 -20.74 19.11
C ALA A 108 -23.33 -19.70 19.31
N PRO A 109 -23.90 -19.56 20.52
CA PRO A 109 -25.04 -18.67 20.75
C PRO A 109 -24.62 -17.21 20.88
N LEU A 110 -24.03 -16.67 19.79
CA LEU A 110 -23.43 -15.32 19.75
C LEU A 110 -24.43 -14.25 20.15
N SER A 111 -25.61 -14.25 19.53
CA SER A 111 -26.66 -13.26 19.79
C SER A 111 -27.20 -13.34 21.22
N ARG A 112 -27.42 -14.56 21.75
CA ARG A 112 -27.90 -14.74 23.12
C ARG A 112 -26.90 -14.24 24.15
N LEU A 113 -25.63 -14.56 23.99
CA LEU A 113 -24.55 -14.10 24.87
C LEU A 113 -24.33 -12.59 24.75
N ALA A 114 -24.45 -12.02 23.55
CA ALA A 114 -24.36 -10.59 23.32
C ALA A 114 -25.46 -9.82 24.05
N VAL A 115 -26.72 -10.31 23.99
CA VAL A 115 -27.85 -9.72 24.76
C VAL A 115 -27.58 -9.81 26.26
N SER A 116 -27.02 -10.93 26.76
CA SER A 116 -26.64 -11.06 28.16
C SER A 116 -25.51 -10.12 28.58
N ALA A 117 -24.67 -9.65 27.63
CA ALA A 117 -23.65 -8.63 27.85
C ALA A 117 -24.20 -7.19 27.73
N GLY A 118 -25.49 -7.03 27.43
CA GLY A 118 -26.17 -5.75 27.44
C GLY A 118 -26.51 -5.17 26.06
N SER A 119 -26.12 -5.81 24.93
CA SER A 119 -26.50 -5.37 23.60
C SER A 119 -26.31 -6.45 22.53
N PRO A 120 -27.25 -6.63 21.59
CA PRO A 120 -27.11 -7.61 20.51
C PRO A 120 -25.94 -7.30 19.54
N ILE A 121 -25.46 -6.06 19.47
CA ILE A 121 -24.32 -5.65 18.63
C ILE A 121 -23.01 -6.29 19.07
N LEU A 122 -22.91 -6.77 20.31
CA LEU A 122 -21.71 -7.35 20.90
C LEU A 122 -21.42 -8.79 20.47
N GLY A 123 -22.16 -9.33 19.47
CA GLY A 123 -21.91 -10.67 18.94
C GLY A 123 -20.50 -10.85 18.38
N ASN A 124 -19.91 -9.81 17.81
CA ASN A 124 -18.53 -9.78 17.37
C ASN A 124 -17.54 -9.96 18.55
N MET A 125 -17.78 -9.32 19.71
CA MET A 125 -16.93 -9.43 20.89
C MET A 125 -17.10 -10.80 21.59
N VAL A 126 -18.31 -11.35 21.60
CA VAL A 126 -18.54 -12.74 22.04
C VAL A 126 -17.71 -13.70 21.17
N GLY A 127 -17.81 -13.56 19.83
CA GLY A 127 -17.02 -14.35 18.88
C GLY A 127 -15.51 -14.19 19.09
N THR A 128 -15.05 -12.96 19.32
CA THR A 128 -13.63 -12.67 19.64
C THR A 128 -13.18 -13.38 20.91
N GLY A 129 -14.01 -13.45 21.95
CA GLY A 129 -13.72 -14.21 23.17
C GLY A 129 -13.58 -15.72 22.92
N ILE A 130 -14.40 -16.28 22.03
CA ILE A 130 -14.29 -17.69 21.61
C ILE A 130 -12.97 -17.92 20.86
N VAL A 131 -12.63 -17.03 19.92
CA VAL A 131 -11.36 -17.10 19.16
C VAL A 131 -10.16 -16.94 20.10
N ALA A 132 -10.19 -16.01 21.04
CA ALA A 132 -9.13 -15.83 22.03
C ALA A 132 -8.87 -17.14 22.82
N ARG A 133 -9.94 -17.83 23.21
CA ARG A 133 -9.83 -19.14 23.89
C ARG A 133 -9.25 -20.23 22.98
N ALA A 134 -9.65 -20.27 21.69
CA ALA A 134 -9.12 -21.21 20.71
C ALA A 134 -7.62 -21.00 20.49
N LEU A 135 -7.18 -19.74 20.41
CA LEU A 135 -5.77 -19.35 20.28
C LEU A 135 -4.97 -19.47 21.58
N GLY A 136 -5.62 -19.69 22.71
CA GLY A 136 -4.97 -19.77 24.02
C GLY A 136 -4.50 -18.43 24.58
N ILE A 137 -5.08 -17.31 24.12
CA ILE A 137 -4.76 -15.96 24.59
C ILE A 137 -5.36 -15.73 25.98
N PRO A 138 -4.58 -15.27 26.99
CA PRO A 138 -5.09 -14.94 28.32
C PRO A 138 -6.10 -13.78 28.26
N LEU A 139 -7.21 -13.90 29.01
CA LEU A 139 -8.24 -12.86 29.07
C LEU A 139 -7.73 -11.52 29.58
N ASP A 140 -6.77 -11.52 30.53
CA ASP A 140 -6.12 -10.28 30.98
C ASP A 140 -5.41 -9.53 29.85
N THR A 141 -4.88 -10.23 28.86
CA THR A 141 -4.31 -9.62 27.66
C THR A 141 -5.41 -8.98 26.82
N VAL A 142 -6.52 -9.69 26.61
CA VAL A 142 -7.66 -9.14 25.87
C VAL A 142 -8.26 -7.93 26.58
N ASP A 143 -8.39 -7.98 27.92
CA ASP A 143 -8.90 -6.86 28.72
C ASP A 143 -8.04 -5.60 28.60
N ARG A 144 -6.69 -5.75 28.57
CA ARG A 144 -5.78 -4.61 28.31
C ARG A 144 -5.97 -4.03 26.91
N LEU A 145 -6.11 -4.88 25.90
CA LEU A 145 -6.31 -4.42 24.50
C LEU A 145 -7.66 -3.72 24.33
N LEU A 146 -8.73 -4.20 24.96
CA LEU A 146 -10.03 -3.54 24.97
C LEU A 146 -9.97 -2.14 25.59
N ALA A 147 -9.18 -1.97 26.66
CA ALA A 147 -9.00 -0.67 27.32
C ALA A 147 -8.26 0.37 26.46
N LEU A 148 -7.52 -0.05 25.43
CA LEU A 148 -6.92 0.87 24.45
C LEU A 148 -7.94 1.43 23.46
N GLU A 149 -9.00 0.65 23.17
CA GLU A 149 -9.98 0.97 22.10
C GLU A 149 -11.28 1.56 22.65
N PHE A 150 -11.75 1.06 23.79
CA PHE A 150 -13.04 1.43 24.35
C PHE A 150 -12.90 2.19 25.68
N ARG A 151 -13.92 2.96 26.04
CA ARG A 151 -14.02 3.74 27.29
C ARG A 151 -15.35 3.48 27.99
N ASP A 152 -15.39 3.75 29.28
CA ASP A 152 -16.58 3.78 30.13
C ASP A 152 -17.47 2.53 30.01
N ASP A 153 -18.75 2.73 29.87
CA ASP A 153 -19.77 1.67 29.78
C ASP A 153 -19.56 0.73 28.57
N PHE A 154 -19.03 1.26 27.45
CA PHE A 154 -18.70 0.43 26.29
C PHE A 154 -17.57 -0.54 26.59
N LEU A 155 -16.57 -0.15 27.35
CA LEU A 155 -15.45 -1.01 27.74
C LEU A 155 -15.97 -2.19 28.59
N GLU A 156 -16.80 -1.93 29.61
CA GLU A 156 -17.31 -2.98 30.49
C GLU A 156 -18.22 -3.97 29.75
N LYS A 157 -19.08 -3.49 28.87
CA LYS A 157 -19.93 -4.35 28.03
C LYS A 157 -19.11 -5.24 27.09
N ASN A 158 -18.06 -4.69 26.46
CA ASN A 158 -17.16 -5.46 25.60
C ASN A 158 -16.37 -6.51 26.39
N ARG A 159 -15.86 -6.18 27.58
CA ARG A 159 -15.23 -7.11 28.51
C ARG A 159 -16.15 -8.26 28.88
N GLN A 160 -17.37 -7.94 29.26
CA GLN A 160 -18.39 -8.95 29.61
C GLN A 160 -18.68 -9.86 28.41
N ALA A 161 -18.86 -9.33 27.20
CA ALA A 161 -19.10 -10.11 25.99
C ALA A 161 -17.95 -11.08 25.70
N VAL A 162 -16.70 -10.61 25.75
CA VAL A 162 -15.50 -11.45 25.57
C VAL A 162 -15.44 -12.56 26.63
N ARG A 163 -15.70 -12.26 27.91
CA ARG A 163 -15.68 -13.27 29.01
C ARG A 163 -16.79 -14.31 28.82
N LEU A 164 -17.98 -13.90 28.39
CA LEU A 164 -19.08 -14.83 28.12
C LEU A 164 -18.74 -15.77 26.94
N GLY A 165 -18.13 -15.22 25.88
CA GLY A 165 -17.66 -16.02 24.74
C GLY A 165 -16.58 -17.01 25.11
N ALA A 166 -15.55 -16.56 25.82
CA ALA A 166 -14.44 -17.42 26.29
C ALA A 166 -14.93 -18.52 27.27
N GLY A 167 -15.82 -18.19 28.18
CA GLY A 167 -16.43 -19.15 29.11
C GLY A 167 -17.28 -20.19 28.37
N TRP A 168 -18.05 -19.77 27.35
CA TRP A 168 -18.80 -20.73 26.53
C TRP A 168 -17.86 -21.68 25.77
N ALA A 169 -16.72 -21.20 25.29
CA ALA A 169 -15.74 -21.98 24.53
C ALA A 169 -15.02 -23.04 25.35
N GLU A 170 -15.03 -22.93 26.69
CA GLU A 170 -14.32 -23.85 27.56
C GLU A 170 -14.84 -25.29 27.41
N GLY A 171 -13.92 -26.22 27.10
CA GLY A 171 -14.23 -27.62 26.83
C GLY A 171 -14.99 -27.89 25.52
N ARG A 172 -15.33 -26.87 24.73
CA ARG A 172 -16.07 -26.97 23.46
C ARG A 172 -15.24 -26.69 22.21
N VAL A 173 -14.15 -25.95 22.36
CA VAL A 173 -13.31 -25.53 21.22
C VAL A 173 -12.01 -26.33 21.21
N PRO A 174 -11.58 -26.89 20.06
CA PRO A 174 -10.33 -27.63 19.96
C PRO A 174 -9.12 -26.79 20.37
N GLY A 175 -8.17 -27.41 21.10
CA GLY A 175 -6.88 -26.78 21.42
C GLY A 175 -5.87 -26.80 20.27
N ALA A 176 -6.26 -27.28 19.09
CA ALA A 176 -5.39 -27.44 17.93
C ALA A 176 -4.85 -26.12 17.35
N PHE A 177 -5.54 -25.00 17.62
CA PHE A 177 -5.16 -23.66 17.11
C PHE A 177 -4.41 -22.83 18.14
N ARG A 178 -4.05 -23.42 19.30
CA ARG A 178 -3.35 -22.70 20.37
C ARG A 178 -1.99 -22.22 19.89
N LEU A 179 -1.74 -20.91 20.05
CA LEU A 179 -0.45 -20.32 19.78
C LEU A 179 0.58 -20.78 20.83
N PRO A 180 1.77 -21.24 20.42
CA PRO A 180 2.82 -21.55 21.37
C PRO A 180 3.31 -20.28 22.09
N PRO A 181 3.94 -20.41 23.26
CA PRO A 181 4.59 -19.27 23.90
C PRO A 181 5.65 -18.66 22.97
N ALA A 182 5.62 -17.34 22.81
CA ALA A 182 6.61 -16.61 22.04
C ALA A 182 7.05 -15.34 22.81
N GLU A 183 8.24 -14.84 22.50
CA GLU A 183 8.76 -13.62 23.10
C GLU A 183 8.04 -12.40 22.51
N PHE A 184 7.46 -11.57 23.38
CA PHE A 184 6.87 -10.31 22.98
C PHE A 184 7.98 -9.33 22.53
N ARG A 185 7.79 -8.73 21.35
CA ARG A 185 8.58 -7.61 20.85
C ARG A 185 7.65 -6.47 20.47
N PRO A 186 7.98 -5.22 20.87
CA PRO A 186 7.19 -4.06 20.46
C PRO A 186 7.12 -3.96 18.94
N ARG A 187 5.90 -3.82 18.39
CA ARG A 187 5.66 -3.70 16.96
C ARG A 187 4.60 -2.65 16.69
N LEU A 188 4.69 -2.01 15.51
CA LEU A 188 3.66 -1.11 15.02
C LEU A 188 2.67 -1.91 14.16
N ILE A 189 1.39 -1.69 14.38
CA ILE A 189 0.33 -2.27 13.55
C ILE A 189 -0.08 -1.21 12.56
N LEU A 190 0.24 -1.40 11.28
CA LEU A 190 0.05 -0.42 10.23
C LEU A 190 -0.55 -1.05 8.97
N SER A 191 -1.42 -0.31 8.31
CA SER A 191 -1.80 -0.59 6.93
C SER A 191 -0.79 0.02 5.96
N GLY A 192 -0.83 -0.42 4.68
CA GLY A 192 0.02 0.15 3.65
C GLY A 192 -0.20 1.65 3.45
N ASN A 193 -1.45 2.10 3.50
CA ASN A 193 -1.77 3.52 3.34
C ASN A 193 -1.40 4.37 4.56
N GLU A 194 -1.54 3.84 5.79
CA GLU A 194 -1.02 4.52 6.99
C GLU A 194 0.49 4.66 6.94
N ALA A 195 1.21 3.60 6.57
CA ALA A 195 2.65 3.64 6.41
C ALA A 195 3.10 4.64 5.33
N LEU A 196 2.38 4.71 4.20
CA LEU A 196 2.65 5.69 3.15
C LEU A 196 2.45 7.13 3.65
N ALA A 197 1.37 7.41 4.38
CA ALA A 197 1.11 8.72 4.96
C ALA A 197 2.20 9.11 5.98
N LEU A 198 2.56 8.20 6.88
CA LEU A 198 3.64 8.41 7.86
C LEU A 198 4.99 8.63 7.18
N GLY A 199 5.30 7.87 6.13
CA GLY A 199 6.53 8.04 5.34
C GLY A 199 6.60 9.41 4.66
N ALA A 200 5.50 9.90 4.12
CA ALA A 200 5.41 11.23 3.52
C ALA A 200 5.60 12.34 4.57
N ILE A 201 4.95 12.22 5.75
CA ILE A 201 5.12 13.15 6.87
C ILE A 201 6.59 13.15 7.33
N ALA A 202 7.18 11.99 7.53
CA ALA A 202 8.59 11.84 7.91
C ALA A 202 9.53 12.41 6.83
N GLY A 203 9.17 12.26 5.55
CA GLY A 203 9.85 12.87 4.39
C GLY A 203 9.66 14.39 4.28
N GLY A 204 8.99 15.01 5.24
CA GLY A 204 8.84 16.46 5.33
C GLY A 204 7.68 17.05 4.53
N CYS A 205 6.66 16.26 4.23
CA CYS A 205 5.41 16.77 3.65
C CYS A 205 4.82 17.85 4.56
N LYS A 206 4.48 19.01 4.00
CA LYS A 206 3.90 20.16 4.71
C LYS A 206 2.59 20.63 4.12
N PHE A 207 2.22 20.13 2.96
CA PHE A 207 0.93 20.37 2.35
C PHE A 207 0.40 19.10 1.71
N ALA A 208 -0.85 18.77 1.97
CA ALA A 208 -1.53 17.68 1.28
C ALA A 208 -2.94 18.13 0.88
N ALA A 209 -3.34 17.77 -0.33
CA ALA A 209 -4.70 17.99 -0.80
C ALA A 209 -5.25 16.73 -1.46
N GLY A 210 -6.57 16.58 -1.47
CA GLY A 210 -7.19 15.47 -2.17
C GLY A 210 -8.70 15.53 -2.21
N TYR A 211 -9.26 14.81 -3.20
CA TYR A 211 -10.67 14.46 -3.25
C TYR A 211 -10.82 12.97 -2.89
N PRO A 212 -11.75 12.59 -2.01
CA PRO A 212 -11.85 11.22 -1.52
C PRO A 212 -12.19 10.22 -2.63
N MET A 213 -11.21 9.41 -3.02
CA MET A 213 -11.38 8.31 -3.99
C MET A 213 -10.72 7.03 -3.47
N THR A 214 -11.52 5.98 -3.24
CA THR A 214 -11.04 4.67 -2.79
C THR A 214 -10.11 4.02 -3.84
N PRO A 215 -8.95 3.43 -3.45
CA PRO A 215 -8.45 3.25 -2.09
C PRO A 215 -7.53 4.38 -1.59
N GLY A 216 -7.30 5.47 -2.33
CA GLY A 216 -6.45 6.59 -1.94
C GLY A 216 -6.95 7.38 -0.73
N SER A 217 -8.25 7.29 -0.39
CA SER A 217 -8.86 8.08 0.70
C SER A 217 -8.23 7.83 2.07
N SER A 218 -7.78 6.62 2.38
CA SER A 218 -7.17 6.33 3.69
C SER A 218 -5.77 6.95 3.84
N ILE A 219 -5.06 7.23 2.74
CA ILE A 219 -3.83 8.07 2.78
C ILE A 219 -4.18 9.49 3.23
N LEU A 220 -5.23 10.06 2.63
CA LEU A 220 -5.70 11.40 2.99
C LEU A 220 -6.15 11.47 4.46
N LEU A 221 -6.81 10.42 4.96
CA LEU A 221 -7.21 10.32 6.37
C LEU A 221 -5.97 10.30 7.28
N GLY A 222 -4.95 9.49 6.99
CA GLY A 222 -3.70 9.47 7.75
C GLY A 222 -3.00 10.83 7.76
N LEU A 223 -2.86 11.48 6.59
CA LEU A 223 -2.26 12.81 6.48
C LEU A 223 -3.05 13.88 7.28
N SER A 224 -4.39 13.81 7.26
CA SER A 224 -5.24 14.76 7.98
C SER A 224 -5.25 14.54 9.49
N ALA A 225 -5.05 13.31 9.95
CA ALA A 225 -5.05 12.98 11.38
C ALA A 225 -3.68 13.24 12.03
N ASP A 226 -2.60 12.76 11.40
CA ASP A 226 -1.26 12.75 12.00
C ASP A 226 -0.40 13.94 11.57
N GLY A 227 -0.73 14.58 10.46
CA GLY A 227 0.05 15.67 9.88
C GLY A 227 -0.03 17.01 10.62
N PRO A 228 -1.22 17.51 11.00
CA PRO A 228 -1.37 18.87 11.57
C PRO A 228 -0.53 19.13 12.83
N PRO A 229 -0.39 18.21 13.79
CA PRO A 229 0.51 18.39 14.93
C PRO A 229 1.98 18.59 14.54
N LEU A 230 2.36 18.13 13.33
CA LEU A 230 3.71 18.25 12.77
C LEU A 230 3.83 19.38 11.74
N GLY A 231 2.81 20.27 11.67
CA GLY A 231 2.79 21.45 10.81
C GLY A 231 2.46 21.16 9.34
N LEU A 232 1.77 20.06 9.05
CA LEU A 232 1.20 19.79 7.73
C LEU A 232 -0.17 20.47 7.62
N VAL A 233 -0.39 21.18 6.52
CA VAL A 233 -1.70 21.73 6.15
C VAL A 233 -2.39 20.71 5.24
N PHE A 234 -3.61 20.33 5.61
CA PHE A 234 -4.44 19.40 4.82
C PHE A 234 -5.66 20.12 4.27
N GLU A 235 -5.96 19.92 2.98
CA GLU A 235 -7.11 20.51 2.30
C GLU A 235 -7.91 19.44 1.56
N GLN A 236 -9.20 19.37 1.82
CA GLN A 236 -10.11 18.58 1.01
C GLN A 236 -10.60 19.42 -0.17
N ALA A 237 -10.08 19.13 -1.36
CA ALA A 237 -10.43 19.81 -2.59
C ALA A 237 -11.82 19.40 -3.12
N GLU A 238 -12.42 20.21 -3.99
CA GLU A 238 -13.70 19.89 -4.62
C GLU A 238 -13.58 18.78 -5.69
N ASP A 239 -12.39 18.63 -6.31
CA ASP A 239 -12.06 17.61 -7.29
C ASP A 239 -10.55 17.37 -7.36
N GLU A 240 -10.11 16.41 -8.18
CA GLU A 240 -8.72 16.04 -8.34
C GLU A 240 -7.91 17.10 -9.11
N ILE A 241 -8.53 17.86 -10.01
CA ILE A 241 -7.88 18.96 -10.74
C ILE A 241 -7.47 20.04 -9.74
N ALA A 242 -8.39 20.47 -8.90
CA ALA A 242 -8.12 21.45 -7.84
C ALA A 242 -7.05 20.91 -6.86
N ALA A 243 -7.14 19.65 -6.43
CA ALA A 243 -6.20 19.06 -5.48
C ALA A 243 -4.75 19.14 -5.97
N LEU A 244 -4.48 18.71 -7.22
CA LEU A 244 -3.10 18.72 -7.75
C LEU A 244 -2.60 20.15 -7.96
N ASN A 245 -3.45 21.06 -8.45
CA ASN A 245 -3.06 22.47 -8.62
C ASN A 245 -2.77 23.18 -7.29
N MET A 246 -3.53 22.87 -6.21
CA MET A 246 -3.21 23.35 -4.86
C MET A 246 -1.84 22.84 -4.39
N ALA A 247 -1.53 21.55 -4.63
CA ALA A 247 -0.25 20.96 -4.26
C ALA A 247 0.92 21.58 -5.06
N ILE A 248 0.73 21.84 -6.36
CA ILE A 248 1.71 22.55 -7.19
C ILE A 248 1.93 23.98 -6.66
N GLY A 249 0.86 24.73 -6.32
CA GLY A 249 0.96 26.06 -5.74
C GLY A 249 1.69 26.07 -4.38
N ALA A 250 1.40 25.09 -3.52
CA ALA A 250 2.09 24.95 -2.24
C ALA A 250 3.58 24.63 -2.44
N SER A 251 3.90 23.77 -3.41
CA SER A 251 5.27 23.44 -3.75
C SER A 251 6.02 24.62 -4.36
N TYR A 252 5.38 25.37 -5.24
CA TYR A 252 5.92 26.66 -5.74
C TYR A 252 6.29 27.62 -4.61
N ALA A 253 5.46 27.66 -3.56
CA ALA A 253 5.74 28.44 -2.34
C ALA A 253 6.79 27.80 -1.41
N GLY A 254 7.35 26.66 -1.77
CA GLY A 254 8.43 25.99 -1.05
C GLY A 254 8.00 24.89 -0.07
N ALA A 255 6.75 24.49 -0.01
CA ALA A 255 6.32 23.34 0.78
C ALA A 255 6.60 22.03 0.01
N ARG A 256 7.02 20.95 0.68
CA ARG A 256 6.87 19.62 0.11
C ARG A 256 5.39 19.26 0.10
N ALA A 257 4.85 18.97 -1.07
CA ALA A 257 3.42 18.78 -1.26
C ALA A 257 3.09 17.42 -1.89
N MET A 258 1.92 16.87 -1.51
CA MET A 258 1.42 15.65 -2.13
C MET A 258 -0.10 15.65 -2.30
N VAL A 259 -0.53 14.77 -3.20
CA VAL A 259 -1.94 14.40 -3.37
C VAL A 259 -2.08 12.88 -3.36
N ALA A 260 -3.28 12.39 -3.05
CA ALA A 260 -3.59 10.96 -3.16
C ALA A 260 -4.93 10.76 -3.88
N THR A 261 -4.96 9.77 -4.79
CA THR A 261 -6.12 9.47 -5.62
C THR A 261 -6.09 8.01 -6.12
N SER A 262 -6.98 7.66 -7.03
CA SER A 262 -7.01 6.40 -7.78
C SER A 262 -6.99 6.69 -9.29
N GLY A 263 -6.98 5.66 -10.15
CA GLY A 263 -6.79 5.80 -11.60
C GLY A 263 -7.72 6.81 -12.28
N GLY A 264 -9.00 6.82 -11.91
CA GLY A 264 -9.96 7.78 -12.46
C GLY A 264 -9.65 9.23 -12.11
N GLY A 265 -9.28 9.51 -10.85
CA GLY A 265 -8.88 10.85 -10.43
C GLY A 265 -7.52 11.26 -11.00
N PHE A 266 -6.58 10.30 -11.12
CA PHE A 266 -5.30 10.56 -11.77
C PHE A 266 -5.46 10.94 -13.26
N ALA A 267 -6.47 10.39 -13.94
CA ALA A 267 -6.81 10.80 -15.29
C ALA A 267 -7.21 12.27 -15.38
N LEU A 268 -7.91 12.80 -14.37
CA LEU A 268 -8.23 14.23 -14.29
C LEU A 268 -7.01 15.11 -13.97
N MET A 269 -6.00 14.55 -13.33
CA MET A 269 -4.75 15.24 -12.97
C MET A 269 -3.75 15.34 -14.13
N ALA A 270 -4.00 14.72 -15.28
CA ALA A 270 -3.02 14.55 -16.36
C ALA A 270 -2.47 15.88 -16.91
N GLU A 271 -3.30 16.92 -17.02
CA GLU A 271 -2.86 18.24 -17.45
C GLU A 271 -1.98 18.92 -16.40
N ALA A 272 -2.44 18.95 -15.14
CA ALA A 272 -1.66 19.54 -14.05
C ALA A 272 -0.33 18.81 -13.80
N LEU A 273 -0.26 17.50 -14.10
CA LEU A 273 1.01 16.75 -14.08
C LEU A 273 1.99 17.31 -15.13
N SER A 274 1.50 17.67 -16.33
CA SER A 274 2.32 18.33 -17.37
C SER A 274 2.76 19.72 -16.93
N LEU A 275 1.87 20.47 -16.27
CA LEU A 275 2.19 21.78 -15.68
C LEU A 275 3.33 21.65 -14.65
N ALA A 276 3.28 20.66 -13.76
CA ALA A 276 4.36 20.41 -12.80
C ALA A 276 5.69 20.11 -13.50
N GLY A 277 5.65 19.38 -14.63
CA GLY A 277 6.82 19.11 -15.47
C GLY A 277 7.38 20.37 -16.14
N MET A 278 6.53 21.24 -16.69
CA MET A 278 6.92 22.49 -17.33
C MET A 278 7.50 23.49 -16.34
N MET A 279 6.81 23.71 -15.23
CA MET A 279 7.25 24.59 -14.15
C MET A 279 8.41 24.02 -13.32
N GLU A 280 8.83 22.81 -13.60
CA GLU A 280 9.86 22.09 -12.81
C GLU A 280 9.56 22.16 -11.30
N THR A 281 8.29 21.90 -10.94
CA THR A 281 7.79 22.02 -9.59
C THR A 281 7.64 20.62 -8.97
N PRO A 282 8.35 20.32 -7.86
CA PRO A 282 8.29 19.00 -7.23
C PRO A 282 6.91 18.75 -6.61
N VAL A 283 6.31 17.61 -6.90
CA VAL A 283 5.06 17.18 -6.27
C VAL A 283 5.01 15.66 -6.19
N VAL A 284 4.44 15.12 -5.13
CA VAL A 284 4.24 13.67 -4.98
C VAL A 284 2.77 13.33 -5.18
N ILE A 285 2.50 12.32 -6.00
CA ILE A 285 1.15 11.83 -6.30
C ILE A 285 1.10 10.36 -5.86
N ALA A 286 0.32 10.05 -4.85
CA ALA A 286 0.02 8.67 -4.49
C ALA A 286 -1.14 8.17 -5.35
N LEU A 287 -0.84 7.28 -6.29
CA LEU A 287 -1.80 6.64 -7.18
C LEU A 287 -2.12 5.23 -6.65
N ALA A 288 -3.25 5.10 -6.00
CA ALA A 288 -3.73 3.83 -5.46
C ALA A 288 -4.65 3.15 -6.48
N MET A 289 -4.10 2.15 -7.17
CA MET A 289 -4.78 1.43 -8.26
C MET A 289 -5.94 0.57 -7.78
N ARG A 290 -6.94 0.46 -8.62
CA ARG A 290 -8.08 -0.46 -8.53
C ARG A 290 -8.51 -0.87 -9.94
N PRO A 291 -9.28 -1.98 -10.12
CA PRO A 291 -9.75 -2.34 -11.44
C PRO A 291 -10.60 -1.24 -12.08
N GLY A 292 -10.21 -0.81 -13.29
CA GLY A 292 -10.94 0.11 -14.15
C GLY A 292 -11.74 -0.65 -15.22
N PRO A 293 -12.15 0.04 -16.31
CA PRO A 293 -12.11 1.50 -16.52
C PRO A 293 -13.18 2.26 -15.72
N ALA A 294 -13.07 3.59 -15.68
CA ALA A 294 -13.95 4.49 -14.92
C ALA A 294 -13.98 4.12 -13.43
N THR A 295 -15.15 4.01 -12.80
CA THR A 295 -15.27 3.62 -11.40
C THR A 295 -14.83 2.16 -11.16
N GLY A 296 -15.07 1.29 -12.12
CA GLY A 296 -14.66 -0.11 -12.08
C GLY A 296 -15.14 -0.86 -10.83
N MET A 297 -14.18 -1.43 -10.10
CA MET A 297 -14.44 -2.16 -8.84
C MET A 297 -13.73 -1.45 -7.67
N PRO A 298 -14.38 -0.47 -6.99
CA PRO A 298 -13.71 0.46 -6.05
C PRO A 298 -13.02 -0.20 -4.86
N THR A 299 -13.49 -1.36 -4.44
CA THR A 299 -13.01 -2.09 -3.25
C THR A 299 -12.23 -3.35 -3.61
N ARG A 300 -11.72 -3.42 -4.85
CA ARG A 300 -10.99 -4.56 -5.39
C ARG A 300 -9.58 -4.13 -5.82
N THR A 301 -8.67 -5.12 -5.92
CA THR A 301 -7.29 -4.85 -6.31
C THR A 301 -7.04 -5.06 -7.80
N GLY A 302 -6.15 -4.25 -8.36
CA GLY A 302 -5.68 -4.35 -9.73
C GLY A 302 -4.40 -3.54 -9.90
N GLN A 303 -3.60 -3.88 -10.91
CA GLN A 303 -2.37 -3.17 -11.29
C GLN A 303 -2.47 -2.71 -12.75
N GLU A 304 -3.57 -1.99 -13.05
CA GLU A 304 -3.95 -1.66 -14.43
C GLU A 304 -3.41 -0.30 -14.88
N ASP A 305 -2.90 0.54 -13.98
CA ASP A 305 -2.47 1.91 -14.26
C ASP A 305 -0.95 2.08 -14.41
N LEU A 306 -0.14 1.00 -14.47
CA LEU A 306 1.31 1.09 -14.60
C LEU A 306 1.71 1.87 -15.87
N SER A 307 1.18 1.48 -17.02
CA SER A 307 1.49 2.15 -18.29
C SER A 307 1.01 3.61 -18.29
N PHE A 308 -0.14 3.87 -17.66
CA PHE A 308 -0.68 5.22 -17.53
C PHE A 308 0.20 6.09 -16.61
N ALA A 309 0.64 5.59 -15.47
CA ALA A 309 1.55 6.31 -14.58
C ALA A 309 2.86 6.72 -15.26
N LEU A 310 3.40 5.85 -16.13
CA LEU A 310 4.63 6.10 -16.88
C LEU A 310 4.46 7.14 -18.00
N SER A 311 3.25 7.27 -18.59
CA SER A 311 3.01 8.08 -19.78
C SER A 311 1.97 9.18 -19.61
N ALA A 312 1.36 9.35 -18.44
CA ALA A 312 0.34 10.37 -18.19
C ALA A 312 0.87 11.80 -18.40
N GLY A 313 -0.02 12.70 -18.80
CA GLY A 313 0.31 14.05 -19.19
C GLY A 313 0.62 14.15 -20.69
N HIS A 314 0.79 15.38 -21.17
CA HIS A 314 1.15 15.67 -22.54
C HIS A 314 2.51 16.35 -22.62
N GLY A 315 3.21 16.21 -23.76
CA GLY A 315 4.59 16.65 -23.91
C GLY A 315 5.59 15.69 -23.22
N GLU A 316 6.85 16.07 -23.24
CA GLU A 316 7.96 15.27 -22.73
C GLU A 316 8.57 15.94 -21.49
N PHE A 317 8.55 15.26 -20.36
CA PHE A 317 9.15 15.73 -19.11
C PHE A 317 9.52 14.54 -18.21
N PRO A 318 10.60 14.69 -17.41
CA PRO A 318 11.05 13.64 -16.50
C PRO A 318 10.08 13.45 -15.33
N ARG A 319 9.94 12.20 -14.90
CA ARG A 319 9.17 11.81 -13.72
C ARG A 319 9.80 10.62 -13.01
N LEU A 320 9.50 10.48 -11.73
CA LEU A 320 9.85 9.29 -10.95
C LEU A 320 8.60 8.47 -10.68
N VAL A 321 8.67 7.15 -10.86
CA VAL A 321 7.56 6.24 -10.53
C VAL A 321 8.08 5.12 -9.64
N LEU A 322 7.61 5.09 -8.40
CA LEU A 322 7.98 4.13 -7.35
C LEU A 322 6.81 3.22 -7.06
N ALA A 323 7.07 1.94 -6.79
CA ALA A 323 6.04 0.91 -6.58
C ALA A 323 6.34 0.08 -5.32
N PRO A 324 5.88 0.53 -4.14
CA PRO A 324 6.08 -0.20 -2.90
C PRO A 324 5.37 -1.55 -2.92
N GLY A 325 6.03 -2.61 -2.43
CA GLY A 325 5.48 -3.96 -2.38
C GLY A 325 5.21 -4.50 -0.97
N SER A 326 5.47 -3.72 0.07
CA SER A 326 5.14 -4.02 1.46
C SER A 326 4.84 -2.76 2.24
N VAL A 327 4.32 -2.92 3.46
CA VAL A 327 4.00 -1.79 4.37
C VAL A 327 5.27 -0.98 4.71
N GLU A 328 6.40 -1.65 4.95
CA GLU A 328 7.67 -0.98 5.22
C GLU A 328 8.20 -0.24 3.98
N GLU A 329 8.00 -0.81 2.78
CA GLU A 329 8.33 -0.10 1.54
C GLU A 329 7.39 1.07 1.27
N ALA A 330 6.12 0.99 1.65
CA ALA A 330 5.19 2.11 1.55
C ALA A 330 5.70 3.32 2.35
N TYR A 331 6.18 3.09 3.58
CA TYR A 331 6.81 4.14 4.39
C TYR A 331 8.11 4.66 3.74
N SER A 332 9.06 3.76 3.48
CA SER A 332 10.40 4.16 3.05
C SER A 332 10.41 4.80 1.65
N LEU A 333 9.56 4.33 0.73
CA LEU A 333 9.46 4.90 -0.61
C LEU A 333 8.64 6.21 -0.62
N ALA A 334 7.69 6.41 0.29
CA ALA A 334 7.03 7.71 0.44
C ALA A 334 8.00 8.78 0.95
N PHE A 335 8.83 8.44 1.94
CA PHE A 335 9.94 9.30 2.37
C PHE A 335 10.87 9.64 1.20
N HIS A 336 11.32 8.61 0.48
CA HIS A 336 12.22 8.75 -0.66
C HIS A 336 11.61 9.59 -1.79
N ALA A 337 10.32 9.42 -2.07
CA ALA A 337 9.59 10.21 -3.06
C ALA A 337 9.64 11.72 -2.76
N MET A 338 9.46 12.10 -1.50
CA MET A 338 9.55 13.50 -1.08
C MET A 338 10.96 14.08 -1.28
N GLU A 339 11.99 13.29 -1.01
CA GLU A 339 13.38 13.71 -1.22
C GLU A 339 13.72 13.85 -2.70
N MET A 340 13.39 12.84 -3.51
CA MET A 340 13.75 12.79 -4.92
C MET A 340 12.96 13.81 -5.76
N ALA A 341 11.67 14.00 -5.46
CA ALA A 341 10.88 15.03 -6.13
C ALA A 341 11.52 16.41 -5.97
N GLU A 342 11.89 16.80 -4.75
CA GLU A 342 12.57 18.09 -4.49
C GLU A 342 14.00 18.11 -5.03
N ALA A 343 14.74 17.01 -4.92
CA ALA A 343 16.13 16.93 -5.38
C ALA A 343 16.26 17.15 -6.88
N HIS A 344 15.34 16.59 -7.66
CA HIS A 344 15.37 16.67 -9.12
C HIS A 344 14.33 17.65 -9.69
N GLN A 345 13.50 18.26 -8.84
CA GLN A 345 12.42 19.18 -9.27
C GLN A 345 11.55 18.53 -10.36
N VAL A 346 10.95 17.39 -10.04
CA VAL A 346 10.11 16.59 -10.93
C VAL A 346 8.87 16.07 -10.18
N PRO A 347 7.78 15.77 -10.87
CA PRO A 347 6.69 15.00 -10.29
C PRO A 347 7.16 13.57 -9.97
N CYS A 348 6.72 13.07 -8.81
CA CYS A 348 6.95 11.69 -8.38
C CYS A 348 5.62 10.98 -8.14
N ILE A 349 5.44 9.79 -8.71
CA ILE A 349 4.25 8.97 -8.56
C ILE A 349 4.58 7.77 -7.66
N LEU A 350 3.84 7.63 -6.56
CA LEU A 350 3.84 6.43 -5.72
C LEU A 350 2.71 5.53 -6.19
N LEU A 351 3.06 4.49 -6.93
CA LEU A 351 2.12 3.57 -7.54
C LEU A 351 1.84 2.40 -6.59
N THR A 352 0.73 2.47 -5.88
CA THR A 352 0.24 1.43 -4.96
C THR A 352 -1.07 0.82 -5.48
N ASP A 353 -1.64 -0.14 -4.78
CA ASP A 353 -2.91 -0.77 -5.13
C ASP A 353 -3.77 -1.04 -3.89
N GLN A 354 -5.05 -1.38 -4.10
CA GLN A 354 -6.01 -1.61 -3.02
C GLN A 354 -5.56 -2.73 -2.07
N HIS A 355 -4.91 -3.79 -2.57
CA HIS A 355 -4.45 -4.88 -1.71
C HIS A 355 -3.40 -4.41 -0.71
N LEU A 356 -2.36 -3.69 -1.18
CA LEU A 356 -1.37 -3.11 -0.27
C LEU A 356 -1.99 -2.04 0.64
N ALA A 357 -2.90 -1.21 0.09
CA ALA A 357 -3.55 -0.14 0.85
C ALA A 357 -4.24 -0.65 2.12
N ASP A 358 -4.97 -1.77 2.02
CA ASP A 358 -5.78 -2.35 3.08
C ASP A 358 -5.09 -3.51 3.83
N THR A 359 -3.91 -3.94 3.39
CA THR A 359 -3.11 -4.94 4.11
C THR A 359 -2.57 -4.33 5.41
N VAL A 360 -2.87 -4.99 6.54
CA VAL A 360 -2.38 -4.62 7.88
C VAL A 360 -1.40 -5.66 8.37
N VAL A 361 -0.24 -5.21 8.83
CA VAL A 361 0.82 -6.10 9.37
C VAL A 361 1.39 -5.55 10.67
N ASP A 362 2.16 -6.38 11.35
CA ASP A 362 3.04 -6.00 12.45
C ASP A 362 4.41 -5.56 11.92
N ALA A 363 4.58 -4.26 11.73
CA ALA A 363 5.84 -3.69 11.27
C ALA A 363 6.85 -3.51 12.41
N ASP A 364 8.14 -3.74 12.13
CA ASP A 364 9.23 -3.46 13.06
C ASP A 364 9.48 -1.94 13.11
N PRO A 365 9.39 -1.30 14.30
CA PRO A 365 9.70 0.13 14.42
C PRO A 365 11.12 0.51 13.96
N GLU A 366 12.10 -0.39 14.10
CA GLU A 366 13.48 -0.16 13.66
C GLU A 366 13.58 -0.10 12.11
N GLY A 367 12.65 -0.75 11.40
CA GLY A 367 12.54 -0.68 9.94
C GLY A 367 11.95 0.63 9.41
N LEU A 368 11.36 1.46 10.29
CA LEU A 368 10.73 2.74 9.94
C LEU A 368 11.63 3.91 10.37
N GLU A 369 12.80 3.99 9.75
CA GLU A 369 13.84 4.96 10.11
C GLU A 369 13.39 6.42 9.85
N VAL A 370 13.41 7.25 10.90
CA VAL A 370 13.25 8.70 10.79
C VAL A 370 14.62 9.34 10.54
N ARG A 371 14.80 9.91 9.36
CA ARG A 371 16.02 10.59 8.93
C ARG A 371 15.83 12.11 8.87
N PRO A 372 16.90 12.89 9.05
CA PRO A 372 16.83 14.34 8.86
C PRO A 372 16.41 14.70 7.43
N VAL A 373 15.41 15.55 7.30
CA VAL A 373 14.94 16.07 6.01
C VAL A 373 15.92 17.13 5.50
N ARG A 374 16.50 16.91 4.32
CA ARG A 374 17.37 17.88 3.65
C ARG A 374 16.52 18.70 2.66
N ARG A 375 16.46 20.02 2.90
CA ARG A 375 15.77 20.94 2.00
C ARG A 375 16.72 21.48 0.96
N ARG A 376 16.24 21.59 -0.29
CA ARG A 376 17.03 22.09 -1.43
C ARG A 376 16.46 23.44 -1.94
N ILE A 377 16.26 24.36 -1.02
CA ILE A 377 15.80 25.72 -1.30
C ILE A 377 17.01 26.65 -1.27
N ALA A 378 17.29 27.30 -2.40
CA ALA A 378 18.37 28.27 -2.54
C ALA A 378 18.07 29.57 -1.79
N ARG A 379 19.05 30.09 -1.09
CA ARG A 379 18.95 31.32 -0.30
C ARG A 379 20.18 32.21 -0.47
N GLY A 380 19.98 33.51 -0.39
CA GLY A 380 21.06 34.48 -0.41
C GLY A 380 21.98 34.33 -1.62
N ALA A 381 23.26 34.00 -1.39
CA ALA A 381 24.26 33.84 -2.44
C ALA A 381 24.09 32.60 -3.34
N GLU A 382 23.26 31.63 -2.92
CA GLU A 382 22.97 30.44 -3.72
C GLU A 382 21.95 30.73 -4.84
N VAL A 383 21.26 31.86 -4.77
CA VAL A 383 20.24 32.26 -5.75
C VAL A 383 20.93 32.73 -7.05
N PRO A 384 20.76 32.02 -8.19
CA PRO A 384 21.39 32.43 -9.44
C PRO A 384 20.76 33.71 -9.99
N ARG A 385 21.62 34.63 -10.46
CA ARG A 385 21.21 35.94 -11.01
C ARG A 385 21.91 36.22 -12.31
N ASP A 386 21.23 36.94 -13.19
CA ASP A 386 21.87 37.50 -14.40
C ASP A 386 22.72 38.75 -14.07
N GLY A 387 23.30 39.35 -15.14
CA GLY A 387 24.12 40.58 -15.00
C GLY A 387 23.35 41.82 -14.53
N GLU A 388 22.01 41.78 -14.53
CA GLU A 388 21.12 42.85 -14.05
C GLU A 388 20.57 42.54 -12.64
N GLY A 389 20.97 41.38 -12.04
CA GLY A 389 20.55 40.96 -10.71
C GLY A 389 19.18 40.26 -10.64
N ARG A 390 18.57 39.94 -11.80
CA ARG A 390 17.30 39.20 -11.84
C ARG A 390 17.52 37.72 -11.52
N TYR A 391 16.61 37.14 -10.76
CA TYR A 391 16.64 35.71 -10.44
C TYR A 391 16.39 34.83 -11.67
N LEU A 392 17.24 33.85 -11.87
CA LEU A 392 17.13 32.85 -12.92
C LEU A 392 16.55 31.54 -12.34
N ARG A 393 15.20 31.48 -12.23
CA ARG A 393 14.50 30.30 -11.69
C ARG A 393 14.86 29.01 -12.44
N TYR A 394 15.09 29.13 -13.74
CA TYR A 394 15.33 28.01 -14.63
C TYR A 394 16.75 28.05 -15.23
N ALA A 395 17.72 28.59 -14.48
CA ALA A 395 19.12 28.65 -14.87
C ALA A 395 19.58 27.30 -15.45
N VAL A 396 20.26 27.33 -16.59
CA VAL A 396 20.77 26.14 -17.27
C VAL A 396 21.97 25.60 -16.50
N THR A 397 21.83 24.39 -15.92
CA THR A 397 22.86 23.72 -15.12
C THR A 397 23.33 22.43 -15.82
N PRO A 398 24.52 21.89 -15.46
CA PRO A 398 25.02 20.64 -16.03
C PRO A 398 24.12 19.44 -15.79
N ASP A 399 23.46 19.38 -14.63
CA ASP A 399 22.54 18.31 -14.21
C ASP A 399 21.07 18.58 -14.57
N GLY A 400 20.76 19.80 -15.03
CA GLY A 400 19.40 20.22 -15.36
C GLY A 400 18.58 20.71 -14.15
N VAL A 401 19.12 20.67 -12.93
CA VAL A 401 18.45 21.09 -11.69
C VAL A 401 18.87 22.50 -11.31
N SER A 402 17.99 23.47 -11.50
CA SER A 402 18.29 24.88 -11.17
C SER A 402 18.14 25.10 -9.64
N PRO A 403 19.00 25.94 -9.01
CA PRO A 403 18.80 26.33 -7.62
C PRO A 403 17.46 27.04 -7.44
N MET A 404 16.53 26.44 -6.68
CA MET A 404 15.15 26.90 -6.51
C MET A 404 15.05 27.82 -5.29
N ALA A 405 14.87 29.12 -5.51
CA ALA A 405 14.39 30.04 -4.49
C ALA A 405 12.85 30.14 -4.54
N VAL A 406 12.26 30.54 -3.44
CA VAL A 406 10.80 30.61 -3.27
C VAL A 406 10.33 32.06 -3.11
N PRO A 407 9.04 32.35 -3.38
CA PRO A 407 8.47 33.65 -3.11
C PRO A 407 8.71 34.09 -1.65
N GLY A 408 9.11 35.35 -1.45
CA GLY A 408 9.45 35.90 -0.14
C GLY A 408 10.95 35.87 0.20
N GLU A 409 11.79 35.20 -0.58
CA GLU A 409 13.25 35.33 -0.44
C GLU A 409 13.67 36.79 -0.77
N PRO A 410 14.49 37.47 0.06
CA PRO A 410 14.86 38.86 -0.15
C PRO A 410 15.51 39.11 -1.51
N GLY A 411 14.98 40.12 -2.24
CA GLY A 411 15.48 40.48 -3.56
C GLY A 411 15.26 39.44 -4.66
N VAL A 412 14.30 38.55 -4.47
CA VAL A 412 13.89 37.53 -5.44
C VAL A 412 12.47 37.78 -5.92
N THR A 413 12.30 37.89 -7.24
CA THR A 413 10.99 37.77 -7.89
C THR A 413 10.97 36.45 -8.63
N VAL A 414 10.13 35.50 -8.20
CA VAL A 414 9.97 34.22 -8.86
C VAL A 414 8.95 34.36 -9.98
N VAL A 415 9.38 34.14 -11.22
CA VAL A 415 8.50 34.06 -12.38
C VAL A 415 8.43 32.61 -12.82
N ALA A 416 7.22 32.12 -13.10
CA ALA A 416 6.96 30.79 -13.61
C ALA A 416 5.83 30.86 -14.63
N ASP A 417 5.93 30.07 -15.67
CA ASP A 417 4.96 30.03 -16.76
C ASP A 417 4.64 28.58 -17.14
N SER A 418 3.44 28.35 -17.68
CA SER A 418 3.02 27.10 -18.30
C SER A 418 3.48 26.99 -19.74
N ASP A 419 3.79 28.11 -20.39
CA ASP A 419 4.38 28.17 -21.71
C ASP A 419 5.89 27.88 -21.69
N GLU A 420 6.51 27.71 -22.85
CA GLU A 420 7.96 27.65 -22.92
C GLU A 420 8.56 28.98 -22.48
N HIS A 421 9.61 28.92 -21.67
CA HIS A 421 10.16 30.10 -21.00
C HIS A 421 11.69 30.11 -21.00
N GLY A 422 12.24 31.29 -20.81
CA GLY A 422 13.66 31.50 -20.62
C GLY A 422 14.15 31.12 -19.21
N GLU A 423 15.43 31.30 -18.95
CA GLU A 423 16.04 31.01 -17.64
C GLU A 423 15.44 31.89 -16.52
N ASP A 424 14.91 33.06 -16.84
CA ASP A 424 14.25 33.99 -15.93
C ASP A 424 12.76 33.68 -15.71
N GLY A 425 12.20 32.71 -16.44
CA GLY A 425 10.80 32.27 -16.33
C GLY A 425 9.82 33.03 -17.20
N HIS A 426 10.27 33.98 -18.01
CA HIS A 426 9.38 34.68 -18.94
C HIS A 426 9.16 33.88 -20.22
N LEU A 427 7.91 33.92 -20.71
CA LEU A 427 7.48 33.27 -21.94
C LEU A 427 8.37 33.62 -23.13
N THR A 428 8.65 32.65 -23.97
CA THR A 428 9.39 32.81 -25.25
C THR A 428 8.92 31.83 -26.30
N GLU A 429 8.90 32.30 -27.58
CA GLU A 429 8.70 31.46 -28.75
C GLU A 429 10.00 31.24 -29.56
N ASP A 430 11.17 31.61 -29.00
CA ASP A 430 12.46 31.41 -29.65
C ASP A 430 12.84 29.93 -29.74
N PRO A 431 13.03 29.33 -30.94
CA PRO A 431 13.33 27.92 -31.09
C PRO A 431 14.66 27.51 -30.43
N GLY A 432 15.64 28.41 -30.38
CA GLY A 432 16.93 28.14 -29.76
C GLY A 432 16.81 28.06 -28.22
N VAL A 433 15.96 28.93 -27.63
CA VAL A 433 15.65 28.82 -26.17
C VAL A 433 14.91 27.51 -25.90
N ARG A 434 13.89 27.18 -26.71
CA ARG A 434 13.12 25.94 -26.62
C ARG A 434 14.04 24.70 -26.57
N ILE A 435 14.99 24.60 -27.50
CA ILE A 435 15.94 23.48 -27.55
C ILE A 435 16.75 23.39 -26.25
N ARG A 436 17.33 24.50 -25.81
CA ARG A 436 18.14 24.52 -24.58
C ARG A 436 17.36 24.12 -23.33
N MET A 437 16.11 24.57 -23.22
CA MET A 437 15.26 24.30 -22.06
C MET A 437 14.74 22.84 -22.06
N VAL A 438 14.41 22.28 -23.21
CA VAL A 438 14.07 20.85 -23.34
C VAL A 438 15.26 19.97 -22.94
N GLU A 439 16.46 20.26 -23.50
CA GLU A 439 17.68 19.54 -23.14
C GLU A 439 18.05 19.68 -21.66
N LYS A 440 17.81 20.87 -21.08
CA LYS A 440 17.99 21.09 -19.64
C LYS A 440 17.08 20.17 -18.82
N ARG A 441 15.77 20.16 -19.11
CA ARG A 441 14.80 19.29 -18.42
C ARG A 441 15.15 17.81 -18.62
N ALA A 442 15.51 17.38 -19.82
CA ALA A 442 15.90 16.00 -20.13
C ALA A 442 17.17 15.54 -19.39
N ARG A 443 18.10 16.44 -19.07
CA ARG A 443 19.30 16.07 -18.27
C ARG A 443 18.97 15.51 -16.88
N LYS A 444 17.82 15.89 -16.28
CA LYS A 444 17.35 15.35 -15.00
C LYS A 444 17.09 13.84 -15.05
N GLU A 445 16.71 13.30 -16.21
CA GLU A 445 16.51 11.86 -16.39
C GLU A 445 17.78 11.06 -16.13
N LYS A 446 18.94 11.61 -16.50
CA LYS A 446 20.24 10.97 -16.24
C LYS A 446 20.54 10.90 -14.74
N GLY A 447 20.21 11.98 -14.01
CA GLY A 447 20.33 12.00 -12.54
C GLY A 447 19.41 10.98 -11.88
N LEU A 448 18.13 10.98 -12.27
CA LEU A 448 17.14 10.01 -11.78
C LEU A 448 17.52 8.56 -12.09
N ALA A 449 18.05 8.30 -13.30
CA ALA A 449 18.48 6.96 -13.69
C ALA A 449 19.74 6.51 -12.94
N ALA A 450 20.68 7.43 -12.65
CA ALA A 450 21.88 7.13 -11.88
C ALA A 450 21.58 6.79 -10.41
N GLU A 451 20.51 7.35 -9.86
CA GLU A 451 20.02 7.10 -8.50
C GLU A 451 18.91 6.05 -8.46
N ALA A 452 18.63 5.37 -9.59
CA ALA A 452 17.54 4.41 -9.68
C ALA A 452 17.71 3.25 -8.70
N LEU A 453 16.62 2.92 -7.99
CA LEU A 453 16.59 1.81 -7.06
C LEU A 453 16.72 0.48 -7.82
N PRO A 454 17.75 -0.35 -7.53
CA PRO A 454 17.91 -1.62 -8.21
C PRO A 454 16.76 -2.58 -7.84
N PRO A 455 16.44 -3.54 -8.73
CA PRO A 455 15.54 -4.63 -8.39
C PRO A 455 16.05 -5.41 -7.18
N LEU A 456 15.14 -5.83 -6.31
CA LEU A 456 15.47 -6.71 -5.19
C LEU A 456 15.40 -8.17 -5.67
N LEU A 457 16.52 -8.86 -5.61
CA LEU A 457 16.61 -10.27 -5.91
C LEU A 457 16.64 -11.08 -4.62
N SER A 458 15.81 -12.11 -4.53
CA SER A 458 15.82 -13.09 -3.44
C SER A 458 15.70 -14.51 -3.99
N GLY A 459 16.36 -15.47 -3.30
CA GLY A 459 16.48 -16.85 -3.75
C GLY A 459 17.79 -17.10 -4.51
N PRO A 460 17.85 -18.12 -5.38
CA PRO A 460 19.05 -18.45 -6.14
C PRO A 460 19.51 -17.25 -6.98
N PRO A 461 20.81 -16.90 -6.99
CA PRO A 461 21.31 -15.75 -7.75
C PRO A 461 21.31 -15.98 -9.27
N ASP A 462 21.22 -17.23 -9.68
CA ASP A 462 21.08 -17.75 -11.03
C ASP A 462 20.26 -19.03 -11.03
N GLY A 463 19.81 -19.51 -12.16
CA GLY A 463 19.02 -20.75 -12.23
C GLY A 463 18.04 -20.81 -13.38
N GLU A 464 17.10 -21.76 -13.25
CA GLU A 464 16.10 -22.01 -14.31
C GLU A 464 14.97 -20.98 -14.32
N VAL A 465 14.46 -20.59 -13.14
CA VAL A 465 13.21 -19.81 -13.02
C VAL A 465 13.42 -18.52 -12.25
N ALA A 466 12.94 -17.41 -12.82
CA ALA A 466 12.78 -16.12 -12.13
C ALA A 466 11.33 -15.62 -12.21
N LEU A 467 10.80 -15.15 -11.08
CA LEU A 467 9.48 -14.55 -10.95
C LEU A 467 9.64 -13.06 -10.73
N VAL A 468 9.13 -12.25 -11.64
CA VAL A 468 9.29 -10.79 -11.62
C VAL A 468 7.96 -10.13 -11.29
N GLY A 469 7.97 -9.24 -10.31
CA GLY A 469 6.77 -8.47 -9.94
C GLY A 469 7.08 -7.06 -9.45
N PHE A 470 6.03 -6.29 -9.26
CA PHE A 470 6.07 -4.95 -8.66
C PHE A 470 4.87 -4.77 -7.73
N GLY A 471 4.92 -3.76 -6.86
CA GLY A 471 3.80 -3.46 -5.98
C GLY A 471 3.44 -4.66 -5.08
N SER A 472 2.17 -4.83 -4.77
CA SER A 472 1.65 -5.82 -3.82
C SER A 472 1.91 -7.28 -4.18
N THR A 473 2.37 -7.59 -5.39
CA THR A 473 2.77 -8.97 -5.77
C THR A 473 4.05 -9.45 -5.08
N LYS A 474 4.83 -8.56 -4.43
CA LYS A 474 6.07 -8.91 -3.71
C LYS A 474 5.90 -10.05 -2.72
N GLY A 475 4.94 -9.91 -1.80
CA GLY A 475 4.75 -10.87 -0.71
C GLY A 475 4.30 -12.24 -1.21
N VAL A 476 3.35 -12.27 -2.11
CA VAL A 476 2.82 -13.53 -2.67
C VAL A 476 3.84 -14.26 -3.53
N ILE A 477 4.69 -13.56 -4.29
CA ILE A 477 5.80 -14.16 -5.05
C ILE A 477 6.81 -14.79 -4.08
N ALA A 478 7.15 -14.09 -3.00
CA ALA A 478 8.10 -14.60 -2.02
C ALA A 478 7.64 -15.92 -1.38
N GLU A 479 6.36 -16.02 -0.97
CA GLU A 479 5.83 -17.25 -0.38
C GLU A 479 5.56 -18.35 -1.42
N ALA A 480 5.10 -18.01 -2.64
CA ALA A 480 4.93 -18.97 -3.73
C ALA A 480 6.27 -19.63 -4.10
N ARG A 481 7.35 -18.85 -4.14
CA ARG A 481 8.72 -19.36 -4.34
C ARG A 481 9.12 -20.38 -3.28
N GLU A 482 8.76 -20.15 -2.01
CA GLU A 482 9.03 -21.11 -0.92
C GLU A 482 8.24 -22.40 -1.08
N ILE A 483 7.01 -22.34 -1.60
CA ILE A 483 6.21 -23.52 -1.95
C ILE A 483 6.87 -24.28 -3.09
N LEU A 484 7.23 -23.61 -4.17
CA LEU A 484 7.89 -24.19 -5.35
C LEU A 484 9.22 -24.87 -4.96
N ALA A 485 10.02 -24.23 -4.12
CA ALA A 485 11.29 -24.80 -3.65
C ALA A 485 11.09 -26.12 -2.86
N ARG A 486 10.05 -26.21 -2.03
CA ARG A 486 9.67 -27.45 -1.32
C ARG A 486 9.21 -28.56 -2.29
N GLU A 487 8.71 -28.20 -3.45
CA GLU A 487 8.27 -29.10 -4.51
C GLU A 487 9.38 -29.44 -5.53
N GLY A 488 10.63 -28.98 -5.26
CA GLY A 488 11.78 -29.27 -6.11
C GLY A 488 11.96 -28.32 -7.30
N VAL A 489 11.25 -27.19 -7.31
CA VAL A 489 11.35 -26.14 -8.33
C VAL A 489 11.95 -24.86 -7.70
N PRO A 490 13.30 -24.74 -7.63
CA PRO A 490 13.92 -23.54 -7.10
C PRO A 490 13.70 -22.37 -8.05
N ALA A 491 13.10 -21.30 -7.54
CA ALA A 491 12.86 -20.06 -8.29
C ALA A 491 13.45 -18.85 -7.58
N ALA A 492 13.87 -17.84 -8.32
CA ALA A 492 14.21 -16.53 -7.80
C ALA A 492 12.98 -15.61 -7.81
N ALA A 493 12.91 -14.68 -6.87
CA ALA A 493 11.95 -13.59 -6.88
C ALA A 493 12.68 -12.26 -7.13
N VAL A 494 12.19 -11.50 -8.11
CA VAL A 494 12.70 -10.18 -8.50
C VAL A 494 11.61 -9.15 -8.28
N HIS A 495 11.82 -8.24 -7.35
CA HIS A 495 10.87 -7.19 -7.04
C HIS A 495 11.36 -5.83 -7.51
N LEU A 496 10.54 -5.14 -8.32
CA LEU A 496 10.80 -3.79 -8.81
C LEU A 496 10.14 -2.77 -7.88
N ARG A 497 10.97 -1.99 -7.18
CA ARG A 497 10.53 -0.87 -6.32
C ARG A 497 10.40 0.45 -7.08
N GLN A 498 11.11 0.54 -8.21
CA GLN A 498 11.06 1.66 -9.14
C GLN A 498 10.80 1.13 -10.53
N VAL A 499 9.85 1.75 -11.24
CA VAL A 499 9.44 1.39 -12.59
C VAL A 499 9.62 2.54 -13.60
N GLY A 500 9.93 3.73 -13.11
CA GLY A 500 10.26 4.89 -13.94
C GLY A 500 11.19 5.90 -13.21
N PRO A 501 12.36 6.28 -13.75
CA PRO A 501 13.08 5.61 -14.85
C PRO A 501 13.34 4.15 -14.53
N PHE A 502 13.22 3.29 -15.54
CA PHE A 502 13.39 1.86 -15.35
C PHE A 502 14.87 1.51 -15.12
N PRO A 503 15.22 0.63 -14.16
CA PRO A 503 16.61 0.23 -13.88
C PRO A 503 17.12 -0.80 -14.91
N SER A 504 17.15 -0.40 -16.20
CA SER A 504 17.33 -1.27 -17.36
C SER A 504 18.60 -2.12 -17.28
N GLY A 505 19.75 -1.52 -16.94
CA GLY A 505 21.03 -2.26 -16.88
C GLY A 505 21.05 -3.31 -15.77
N ALA A 506 20.51 -2.99 -14.59
CA ALA A 506 20.42 -3.94 -13.48
C ALA A 506 19.44 -5.08 -13.80
N MET A 507 18.31 -4.73 -14.41
CA MET A 507 17.29 -5.72 -14.80
C MET A 507 17.79 -6.65 -15.90
N ASP A 508 18.44 -6.12 -16.95
CA ASP A 508 19.05 -6.92 -18.02
C ASP A 508 20.05 -7.93 -17.47
N GLY A 509 20.92 -7.48 -16.55
CA GLY A 509 21.90 -8.36 -15.89
C GLY A 509 21.27 -9.45 -15.02
N ILE A 510 20.08 -9.21 -14.44
CA ILE A 510 19.32 -10.22 -13.70
C ILE A 510 18.70 -11.20 -14.68
N LEU A 511 17.96 -10.72 -15.66
CA LEU A 511 17.22 -11.57 -16.63
C LEU A 511 18.13 -12.52 -17.40
N ALA A 512 19.37 -12.10 -17.70
CA ALA A 512 20.36 -12.92 -18.40
C ALA A 512 20.79 -14.21 -17.66
N ARG A 513 20.46 -14.33 -16.37
CA ARG A 513 20.90 -15.44 -15.51
C ARG A 513 19.86 -16.57 -15.37
N TYR A 514 18.67 -16.40 -15.96
CA TYR A 514 17.57 -17.37 -15.81
C TYR A 514 17.06 -17.86 -17.17
N GLY A 515 16.77 -19.16 -17.24
CA GLY A 515 16.22 -19.80 -18.46
C GLY A 515 14.78 -19.41 -18.73
N THR A 516 13.95 -19.37 -17.67
CA THR A 516 12.54 -19.03 -17.73
C THR A 516 12.27 -17.81 -16.84
N VAL A 517 11.75 -16.74 -17.43
CA VAL A 517 11.36 -15.54 -16.71
C VAL A 517 9.85 -15.34 -16.83
N LEU A 518 9.14 -15.34 -15.71
CA LEU A 518 7.69 -15.10 -15.65
C LEU A 518 7.40 -13.80 -14.91
N THR A 519 6.61 -12.90 -15.49
CA THR A 519 6.03 -11.78 -14.75
C THR A 519 4.78 -12.20 -14.00
N VAL A 520 4.52 -11.60 -12.84
CA VAL A 520 3.32 -11.82 -12.02
C VAL A 520 2.63 -10.48 -11.83
N GLU A 521 1.42 -10.35 -12.37
CA GLU A 521 0.74 -9.06 -12.50
C GLU A 521 -0.77 -9.15 -12.25
N ASN A 522 -1.32 -8.19 -11.50
CA ASN A 522 -2.78 -8.03 -11.35
C ASN A 522 -3.37 -7.16 -12.47
N ASN A 523 -3.06 -7.48 -13.72
CA ASN A 523 -3.66 -6.88 -14.91
C ASN A 523 -3.72 -7.91 -16.05
N ARG A 524 -4.60 -7.67 -17.04
CA ARG A 524 -4.82 -8.59 -18.16
C ARG A 524 -3.73 -8.52 -19.23
N THR A 525 -3.09 -7.39 -19.40
CA THR A 525 -2.32 -7.07 -20.61
C THR A 525 -0.81 -7.24 -20.47
N GLY A 526 -0.32 -7.66 -19.28
CA GLY A 526 1.11 -7.83 -19.03
C GLY A 526 1.88 -6.51 -19.16
N GLN A 527 1.46 -5.48 -18.43
CA GLN A 527 2.05 -4.15 -18.55
C GLN A 527 3.51 -4.12 -18.12
N LEU A 528 3.87 -4.89 -17.06
CA LEU A 528 5.27 -5.03 -16.64
C LEU A 528 6.09 -5.82 -17.66
N ALA A 529 5.55 -6.89 -18.22
CA ALA A 529 6.22 -7.66 -19.28
C ALA A 529 6.55 -6.77 -20.49
N ARG A 530 5.61 -5.91 -20.88
CA ARG A 530 5.81 -4.93 -21.97
C ARG A 530 6.86 -3.89 -21.62
N LEU A 531 6.84 -3.39 -20.39
CA LEU A 531 7.83 -2.44 -19.90
C LEU A 531 9.24 -3.04 -19.93
N ILE A 532 9.41 -4.26 -19.41
CA ILE A 532 10.70 -4.97 -19.46
C ILE A 532 11.20 -5.09 -20.89
N ARG A 533 10.34 -5.49 -21.83
CA ARG A 533 10.72 -5.60 -23.24
C ARG A 533 11.12 -4.25 -23.84
N ALA A 534 10.36 -3.19 -23.55
CA ALA A 534 10.66 -1.85 -24.06
C ALA A 534 12.00 -1.32 -23.56
N GLU A 535 12.32 -1.57 -22.29
CA GLU A 535 13.45 -0.98 -21.59
C GLU A 535 14.75 -1.82 -21.69
N THR A 536 14.64 -3.13 -21.92
CA THR A 536 15.81 -4.04 -21.96
C THR A 536 15.99 -4.71 -23.33
N GLY A 537 14.99 -4.67 -24.20
CA GLY A 537 14.96 -5.44 -25.43
C GLY A 537 14.71 -6.95 -25.23
N ARG A 538 14.57 -7.43 -23.98
CA ARG A 538 14.33 -8.86 -23.69
C ARG A 538 12.85 -9.17 -23.58
N GLU A 539 12.44 -10.28 -24.17
CA GLU A 539 11.14 -10.87 -23.91
C GLU A 539 11.18 -11.75 -22.67
N VAL A 540 10.14 -11.68 -21.85
CA VAL A 540 9.91 -12.63 -20.76
C VAL A 540 9.27 -13.90 -21.35
N SER A 541 9.46 -15.05 -20.68
CA SER A 541 8.93 -16.35 -21.13
C SER A 541 7.39 -16.42 -21.05
N GLY A 542 6.79 -15.60 -20.17
CA GLY A 542 5.34 -15.51 -20.01
C GLY A 542 4.91 -14.59 -18.88
N THR A 543 3.60 -14.44 -18.75
CA THR A 543 2.97 -13.64 -17.68
C THR A 543 1.94 -14.50 -16.95
N VAL A 544 2.01 -14.50 -15.62
CA VAL A 544 0.96 -15.00 -14.75
C VAL A 544 0.08 -13.81 -14.39
N SER A 545 -1.12 -13.78 -14.98
CA SER A 545 -2.05 -12.64 -14.88
C SER A 545 -3.28 -12.99 -14.06
N ARG A 546 -3.67 -12.10 -13.14
CA ARG A 546 -4.96 -12.14 -12.45
C ARG A 546 -5.66 -10.80 -12.61
N PHE A 547 -6.90 -10.79 -13.04
CA PHE A 547 -7.66 -9.57 -13.34
C PHE A 547 -9.15 -9.67 -12.97
N ASP A 548 -9.46 -10.51 -11.97
CA ASP A 548 -10.79 -10.70 -11.40
C ASP A 548 -11.10 -9.75 -10.21
N GLY A 549 -10.14 -8.87 -9.89
CA GLY A 549 -10.23 -7.94 -8.76
C GLY A 549 -9.82 -8.55 -7.41
N LEU A 550 -9.30 -9.77 -7.40
CA LEU A 550 -8.80 -10.44 -6.19
C LEU A 550 -7.26 -10.52 -6.20
N PRO A 551 -6.61 -10.50 -5.02
CA PRO A 551 -5.17 -10.72 -4.94
C PRO A 551 -4.85 -12.20 -5.22
N PHE A 552 -3.62 -12.47 -5.67
CA PHE A 552 -3.09 -13.83 -5.68
C PHE A 552 -2.93 -14.37 -4.25
N THR A 553 -3.09 -15.68 -4.11
CA THR A 553 -2.63 -16.40 -2.91
C THR A 553 -1.37 -17.24 -3.24
N PRO A 554 -0.48 -17.49 -2.28
CA PRO A 554 0.77 -18.21 -2.55
C PRO A 554 0.57 -19.59 -3.18
N GLY A 555 -0.43 -20.34 -2.71
CA GLY A 555 -0.71 -21.69 -3.23
C GLY A 555 -1.27 -21.67 -4.66
N GLU A 556 -2.17 -20.72 -4.97
CA GLU A 556 -2.69 -20.54 -6.33
C GLU A 556 -1.57 -20.13 -7.28
N LEU A 557 -0.76 -19.15 -6.89
CA LEU A 557 0.35 -18.68 -7.71
C LEU A 557 1.37 -19.79 -7.98
N ALA A 558 1.77 -20.56 -6.97
CA ALA A 558 2.70 -21.68 -7.14
C ALA A 558 2.15 -22.74 -8.11
N ARG A 559 0.86 -23.07 -8.02
CA ARG A 559 0.20 -24.00 -8.96
C ARG A 559 0.23 -23.44 -10.39
N GLU A 560 -0.16 -22.20 -10.59
CA GLU A 560 -0.18 -21.57 -11.91
C GLU A 560 1.21 -21.46 -12.55
N ILE A 561 2.25 -21.24 -11.74
CA ILE A 561 3.64 -21.23 -12.21
C ILE A 561 4.04 -22.64 -12.69
N ARG A 562 3.76 -23.69 -11.89
CA ARG A 562 4.08 -25.09 -12.29
C ARG A 562 3.43 -25.50 -13.61
N GLU A 563 2.19 -25.07 -13.83
CA GLU A 563 1.46 -25.37 -15.07
C GLU A 563 2.08 -24.70 -16.31
N ARG A 564 2.97 -23.72 -16.13
CA ARG A 564 3.67 -22.99 -17.20
C ARG A 564 5.13 -23.43 -17.40
N LEU A 565 5.70 -24.16 -16.46
CA LEU A 565 7.04 -24.75 -16.53
C LEU A 565 7.02 -26.14 -17.16
#